data_b0d0e954ccb30f5c91df4f5e61d74b76
#
_entry.id   b0d0e954ccb30f5c91df4f5e61d74b76
#
_cell.length_a   1.000
_cell.length_b   1.000
_cell.length_c   1.000
_cell.angle_alpha   90.00
_cell.angle_beta   90.00
_cell.angle_gamma   90.00
#
_symmetry.space_group_name_H-M   'P 1'
#
loop_
_entity.id
_entity.type
_entity.pdbx_description
1 polymer ?
#
loop_
_entity_poly.entity_id
_entity_poly.type
_entity_poly.pdbx_seq_one_letter_code
_entity_poly.pdbx_strand_id
1 'polypeptide(L)'
;LHDKLIVYGLLLATIYCIATLIYRWYCHTHYKEIHIKIKTNKDTTKELVKFSFWTVIGNASRIISTQGSTILLNLFGGTVANAAYGIANQVNGQMSFFSASLLQAIEPQIMKSEGNNDTHRMKRLSLLTCKLSFFLISFFSIPIFCKMPYILNLWLKDVPEYTVIFCRIIL
;
A
#
# COMPACT_ATOMS: atom_id res chain seq x y z
N LEU A 1 23.37 -20.77 -3.07
CA LEU A 1 22.47 -19.61 -2.86
C LEU A 1 21.08 -19.86 -3.44
N HIS A 2 20.94 -20.65 -4.53
CA HIS A 2 19.66 -20.94 -5.17
C HIS A 2 18.68 -21.70 -4.27
N ASP A 3 19.16 -22.67 -3.50
CA ASP A 3 18.31 -23.51 -2.64
C ASP A 3 17.65 -22.71 -1.50
N LYS A 4 18.34 -21.71 -0.95
CA LYS A 4 17.80 -20.89 0.15
C LYS A 4 16.63 -20.01 -0.30
N LEU A 5 16.64 -19.49 -1.53
CA LEU A 5 15.56 -18.70 -2.11
C LEU A 5 14.33 -19.55 -2.41
N ILE A 6 14.55 -20.76 -2.91
CA ILE A 6 13.47 -21.72 -3.16
C ILE A 6 12.81 -22.13 -1.85
N VAL A 7 13.59 -22.46 -0.83
CA VAL A 7 13.08 -22.81 0.50
C VAL A 7 12.30 -21.65 1.12
N TYR A 8 12.81 -20.42 1.02
CA TYR A 8 12.11 -19.21 1.47
C TYR A 8 10.77 -19.01 0.75
N GLY A 9 10.75 -19.15 -0.57
CA GLY A 9 9.53 -19.05 -1.38
C GLY A 9 8.49 -20.11 -1.01
N LEU A 10 8.92 -21.36 -0.81
CA LEU A 10 8.06 -22.45 -0.36
C LEU A 10 7.50 -22.22 1.05
N LEU A 11 8.33 -21.74 1.98
CA LEU A 11 7.86 -21.39 3.33
C LEU A 11 6.81 -20.30 3.31
N LEU A 12 7.01 -19.24 2.53
CA LEU A 12 6.01 -18.19 2.37
C LEU A 12 4.71 -18.73 1.77
N ALA A 13 4.79 -19.52 0.71
CA ALA A 13 3.63 -20.12 0.07
C ALA A 13 2.85 -21.02 1.05
N THR A 14 3.54 -21.85 1.84
CA THR A 14 2.89 -22.70 2.85
C THR A 14 2.22 -21.90 3.96
N ILE A 15 2.84 -20.82 4.44
CA ILE A 15 2.26 -19.93 5.44
C ILE A 15 0.95 -19.30 4.91
N TYR A 16 0.97 -18.77 3.68
CA TYR A 16 -0.22 -18.18 3.07
C TYR A 16 -1.32 -19.21 2.81
N CYS A 17 -0.98 -20.42 2.38
CA CYS A 17 -1.94 -21.50 2.22
C CYS A 17 -2.60 -21.88 3.55
N ILE A 18 -1.81 -22.07 4.60
CA ILE A 18 -2.32 -22.42 5.95
C ILE A 18 -3.22 -21.29 6.47
N ALA A 19 -2.78 -20.03 6.38
CA ALA A 19 -3.59 -18.89 6.81
C ALA A 19 -4.94 -18.84 6.06
N THR A 20 -4.93 -19.02 4.74
CA THR A 20 -6.14 -19.03 3.91
C THR A 20 -7.09 -20.17 4.28
N LEU A 21 -6.55 -21.37 4.56
CA LEU A 21 -7.34 -22.51 5.01
C LEU A 21 -7.98 -22.27 6.38
N ILE A 22 -7.23 -21.69 7.32
CA ILE A 22 -7.73 -21.36 8.66
C ILE A 22 -8.86 -20.32 8.55
N TYR A 23 -8.65 -19.24 7.77
CA TYR A 23 -9.70 -18.23 7.55
C TYR A 23 -10.94 -18.82 6.90
N ARG A 24 -10.78 -19.66 5.89
CA ARG A 24 -11.90 -20.32 5.20
C ARG A 24 -12.67 -21.24 6.15
N TRP A 25 -11.98 -22.05 6.93
CA TRP A 25 -12.58 -22.94 7.91
C TRP A 25 -13.33 -22.16 8.99
N TYR A 26 -12.70 -21.13 9.55
CA TYR A 26 -13.31 -20.26 10.55
C TYR A 26 -14.57 -19.56 10.03
N CYS A 27 -14.48 -18.94 8.86
CA CYS A 27 -15.61 -18.28 8.23
C CYS A 27 -16.76 -19.25 7.95
N HIS A 28 -16.47 -20.43 7.42
CA HIS A 28 -17.50 -21.44 7.13
C HIS A 28 -18.19 -21.97 8.39
N THR A 29 -17.47 -22.03 9.51
CA THR A 29 -18.00 -22.55 10.78
C THR A 29 -18.82 -21.51 11.55
N HIS A 30 -18.38 -20.23 11.52
CA HIS A 30 -19.00 -19.18 12.33
C HIS A 30 -20.07 -18.35 11.59
N TYR A 31 -20.05 -18.30 10.27
CA TYR A 31 -20.95 -17.47 9.48
C TYR A 31 -21.81 -18.32 8.55
N LYS A 32 -23.04 -18.62 8.97
CA LYS A 32 -24.02 -19.38 8.18
C LYS A 32 -24.49 -18.65 6.91
N GLU A 33 -24.23 -17.36 6.81
CA GLU A 33 -24.62 -16.50 5.68
C GLU A 33 -23.69 -16.64 4.47
N ILE A 34 -22.50 -17.24 4.65
CA ILE A 34 -21.51 -17.44 3.59
C ILE A 34 -21.82 -18.74 2.83
N HIS A 35 -23.02 -18.83 2.28
CA HIS A 35 -23.29 -19.81 1.25
C HIS A 35 -23.03 -19.15 -0.11
N ILE A 36 -21.94 -19.54 -0.76
CA ILE A 36 -21.62 -19.12 -2.13
C ILE A 36 -22.68 -19.71 -3.06
N LYS A 37 -23.84 -19.04 -3.15
CA LYS A 37 -24.79 -19.28 -4.21
C LYS A 37 -24.31 -18.50 -5.42
N ILE A 38 -23.73 -19.19 -6.40
CA ILE A 38 -23.37 -18.61 -7.69
C ILE A 38 -24.67 -18.31 -8.46
N LYS A 39 -25.42 -17.32 -8.02
CA LYS A 39 -26.47 -16.71 -8.83
C LYS A 39 -25.82 -15.55 -9.60
N THR A 40 -25.39 -15.85 -10.79
CA THR A 40 -24.81 -14.85 -11.70
C THR A 40 -25.95 -14.01 -12.27
N ASN A 41 -26.11 -12.79 -11.76
CA ASN A 41 -26.94 -11.79 -12.42
C ASN A 41 -26.06 -11.10 -13.49
N LYS A 42 -26.44 -11.21 -14.76
CA LYS A 42 -25.66 -10.68 -15.90
C LYS A 42 -25.39 -9.17 -15.76
N ASP A 43 -26.35 -8.41 -15.23
CA ASP A 43 -26.20 -6.94 -15.10
C ASP A 43 -25.17 -6.60 -14.02
N THR A 44 -25.26 -7.23 -12.86
CA THR A 44 -24.28 -7.04 -11.77
C THR A 44 -22.87 -7.49 -12.19
N THR A 45 -22.76 -8.58 -12.95
CA THR A 45 -21.47 -9.06 -13.47
C THR A 45 -20.88 -8.05 -14.46
N LYS A 46 -21.68 -7.46 -15.33
CA LYS A 46 -21.23 -6.45 -16.29
C LYS A 46 -20.72 -5.19 -15.58
N GLU A 47 -21.42 -4.74 -14.54
CA GLU A 47 -20.97 -3.60 -13.71
C GLU A 47 -19.66 -3.89 -12.98
N LEU A 48 -19.54 -5.09 -12.38
CA LEU A 48 -18.30 -5.52 -11.72
C LEU A 48 -17.13 -5.60 -12.70
N VAL A 49 -17.34 -6.17 -13.88
CA VAL A 49 -16.29 -6.24 -14.92
C VAL A 49 -15.87 -4.84 -15.35
N LYS A 50 -16.82 -3.92 -15.58
CA LYS A 50 -16.52 -2.54 -15.94
C LYS A 50 -15.74 -1.83 -14.84
N PHE A 51 -16.14 -1.97 -13.59
CA PHE A 51 -15.43 -1.41 -12.44
C PHE A 51 -14.02 -2.00 -12.31
N SER A 52 -13.89 -3.33 -12.41
CA SER A 52 -12.60 -4.01 -12.34
C SER A 52 -11.66 -3.56 -13.46
N PHE A 53 -12.17 -3.38 -14.67
CA PHE A 53 -11.38 -2.91 -15.81
C PHE A 53 -10.77 -1.52 -15.54
N TRP A 54 -11.56 -0.58 -15.06
CA TRP A 54 -11.05 0.75 -14.70
C TRP A 54 -10.05 0.70 -13.55
N THR A 55 -10.28 -0.16 -12.55
CA THR A 55 -9.36 -0.36 -11.43
C THR A 55 -8.03 -0.95 -11.89
N VAL A 56 -8.07 -1.92 -12.83
CA VAL A 56 -6.85 -2.51 -13.42
C VAL A 56 -6.05 -1.45 -14.19
N ILE A 57 -6.71 -0.62 -15.01
CA ILE A 57 -6.03 0.47 -15.74
C ILE A 57 -5.37 1.44 -14.78
N GLY A 58 -6.06 1.87 -13.72
CA GLY A 58 -5.51 2.77 -12.71
C GLY A 58 -4.29 2.18 -11.99
N ASN A 59 -4.38 0.91 -11.60
CA ASN A 59 -3.26 0.21 -10.97
C ASN A 59 -2.09 -0.02 -11.93
N ALA A 60 -2.36 -0.38 -13.19
CA ALA A 60 -1.34 -0.53 -14.22
C ALA A 60 -0.59 0.79 -14.46
N SER A 61 -1.30 1.92 -14.55
CA SER A 61 -0.69 3.24 -14.69
C SER A 61 0.25 3.55 -13.52
N ARG A 62 -0.15 3.24 -12.29
CA ARG A 62 0.70 3.42 -11.11
C ARG A 62 1.94 2.53 -11.13
N ILE A 63 1.80 1.28 -11.53
CA ILE A 63 2.92 0.34 -11.67
C ILE A 63 3.89 0.83 -12.75
N ILE A 64 3.40 1.22 -13.92
CA ILE A 64 4.21 1.74 -15.01
C ILE A 64 4.97 2.99 -14.57
N SER A 65 4.33 3.90 -13.85
CA SER A 65 4.98 5.12 -13.32
C SER A 65 6.12 4.77 -12.35
N THR A 66 5.87 3.89 -11.37
CA THR A 66 6.88 3.50 -10.38
C THR A 66 8.03 2.70 -10.99
N GLN A 67 7.73 1.72 -11.81
CA GLN A 67 8.74 0.87 -12.47
C GLN A 67 9.48 1.64 -13.56
N GLY A 68 8.77 2.50 -14.30
CA GLY A 68 9.38 3.38 -15.29
C GLY A 68 10.40 4.33 -14.67
N SER A 69 10.08 4.93 -13.53
CA SER A 69 11.03 5.77 -12.78
C SER A 69 12.28 4.98 -12.35
N THR A 70 12.10 3.73 -11.89
CA THR A 70 13.20 2.84 -11.51
C THR A 70 14.10 2.51 -12.70
N ILE A 71 13.52 2.20 -13.85
CA ILE A 71 14.27 1.91 -15.09
C ILE A 71 15.04 3.15 -15.56
N LEU A 72 14.40 4.31 -15.61
CA LEU A 72 15.04 5.55 -16.01
C LEU A 72 16.20 5.92 -15.07
N LEU A 73 16.00 5.81 -13.77
CA LEU A 73 17.06 6.05 -12.80
C LEU A 73 18.23 5.08 -12.96
N ASN A 74 17.97 3.82 -13.28
CA ASN A 74 19.03 2.85 -13.52
C ASN A 74 19.81 3.14 -14.81
N LEU A 75 19.13 3.58 -15.86
CA LEU A 75 19.75 3.92 -17.15
C LEU A 75 20.62 5.17 -17.07
N PHE A 76 20.15 6.22 -16.41
CA PHE A 76 20.83 7.53 -16.37
C PHE A 76 21.67 7.75 -15.12
N GLY A 77 21.25 7.20 -13.98
CA GLY A 77 21.91 7.38 -12.68
C GLY A 77 22.74 6.19 -12.21
N GLY A 78 22.64 5.06 -12.93
CA GLY A 78 23.31 3.82 -12.57
C GLY A 78 22.72 3.10 -11.37
N THR A 79 23.34 1.99 -10.99
CA THR A 79 22.87 1.11 -9.91
C THR A 79 22.86 1.77 -8.53
N VAL A 80 23.80 2.69 -8.26
CA VAL A 80 23.91 3.41 -6.98
C VAL A 80 22.70 4.35 -6.79
N ALA A 81 22.36 5.14 -7.82
CA ALA A 81 21.19 6.02 -7.75
C ALA A 81 19.88 5.23 -7.63
N ASN A 82 19.78 4.09 -8.32
CA ASN A 82 18.62 3.22 -8.23
C ASN A 82 18.49 2.57 -6.82
N ALA A 83 19.60 2.17 -6.20
CA ALA A 83 19.59 1.67 -4.83
C ALA A 83 19.16 2.76 -3.84
N ALA A 84 19.68 3.99 -3.99
CA ALA A 84 19.29 5.14 -3.19
C ALA A 84 17.79 5.46 -3.31
N TYR A 85 17.25 5.42 -4.52
CA TYR A 85 15.82 5.57 -4.77
C TYR A 85 14.97 4.46 -4.14
N GLY A 86 15.45 3.22 -4.20
CA GLY A 86 14.80 2.08 -3.53
C GLY A 86 14.67 2.27 -2.02
N ILE A 87 15.75 2.75 -1.37
CA ILE A 87 15.75 3.07 0.07
C ILE A 87 14.77 4.22 0.37
N ALA A 88 14.78 5.27 -0.44
CA ALA A 88 13.87 6.40 -0.28
C ALA A 88 12.38 5.97 -0.41
N ASN A 89 12.08 5.07 -1.34
CA ASN A 89 10.74 4.49 -1.48
C ASN A 89 10.34 3.64 -0.26
N GLN A 90 11.27 2.93 0.37
CA GLN A 90 10.99 2.20 1.61
C GLN A 90 10.61 3.15 2.75
N VAL A 91 11.37 4.23 2.93
CA VAL A 91 11.06 5.27 3.94
C VAL A 91 9.68 5.87 3.66
N ASN A 92 9.41 6.29 2.43
CA ASN A 92 8.11 6.84 2.04
C ASN A 92 6.97 5.83 2.24
N GLY A 93 7.19 4.56 1.94
CA GLY A 93 6.22 3.49 2.16
C GLY A 93 5.81 3.36 3.63
N GLN A 94 6.79 3.44 4.56
CA GLN A 94 6.48 3.41 5.99
C GLN A 94 5.69 4.64 6.43
N MET A 95 5.98 5.82 5.90
CA MET A 95 5.20 7.03 6.20
C MET A 95 3.79 6.94 5.64
N SER A 96 3.65 6.49 4.41
CA SER A 96 2.36 6.30 3.74
C SER A 96 1.48 5.26 4.44
N PHE A 97 2.07 4.27 5.10
CA PHE A 97 1.35 3.26 5.88
C PHE A 97 0.47 3.87 6.98
N PHE A 98 0.95 4.89 7.67
CA PHE A 98 0.17 5.57 8.72
C PHE A 98 -1.10 6.21 8.15
N SER A 99 -0.98 6.91 7.02
CA SER A 99 -2.13 7.53 6.35
C SER A 99 -3.10 6.48 5.79
N ALA A 100 -2.57 5.44 5.17
CA ALA A 100 -3.38 4.34 4.64
C ALA A 100 -4.16 3.62 5.73
N SER A 101 -3.57 3.39 6.90
CA SER A 101 -4.22 2.74 8.03
C SER A 101 -5.40 3.56 8.57
N LEU A 102 -5.24 4.89 8.66
CA LEU A 102 -6.33 5.79 9.03
C LEU A 102 -7.46 5.76 8.01
N LEU A 103 -7.12 5.82 6.72
CA LEU A 103 -8.10 5.79 5.65
C LEU A 103 -8.88 4.47 5.67
N GLN A 104 -8.21 3.33 5.77
CA GLN A 104 -8.84 2.01 5.86
C GLN A 104 -9.81 1.87 7.05
N ALA A 105 -9.51 2.50 8.18
CA ALA A 105 -10.39 2.47 9.35
C ALA A 105 -11.67 3.28 9.15
N ILE A 106 -11.62 4.37 8.39
CA ILE A 106 -12.74 5.31 8.22
C ILE A 106 -13.51 5.07 6.91
N GLU A 107 -12.87 4.48 5.91
CA GLU A 107 -13.46 4.21 4.59
C GLU A 107 -14.82 3.49 4.65
N PRO A 108 -15.05 2.43 5.48
CA PRO A 108 -16.35 1.78 5.55
C PRO A 108 -17.46 2.71 6.06
N GLN A 109 -17.12 3.67 6.92
CA GLN A 109 -18.08 4.64 7.43
C GLN A 109 -18.42 5.72 6.38
N ILE A 110 -17.43 6.13 5.58
CA ILE A 110 -17.63 7.03 4.45
C ILE A 110 -18.56 6.37 3.44
N MET A 111 -18.29 5.12 3.04
CA MET A 111 -19.12 4.35 2.13
C MET A 111 -20.56 4.15 2.64
N LYS A 112 -20.71 3.85 3.93
CA LYS A 112 -22.03 3.74 4.56
C LYS A 112 -22.81 5.05 4.54
N SER A 113 -22.13 6.17 4.75
CA SER A 113 -22.76 7.49 4.70
C SER A 113 -23.20 7.84 3.27
N GLU A 114 -22.40 7.49 2.27
CA GLU A 114 -22.73 7.63 0.84
C GLU A 114 -23.94 6.78 0.49
N GLY A 115 -23.96 5.51 0.86
CA GLY A 115 -25.09 4.60 0.61
C GLY A 115 -26.40 5.04 1.27
N ASN A 116 -26.34 5.79 2.35
CA ASN A 116 -27.49 6.39 3.02
C ASN A 116 -27.87 7.79 2.50
N ASN A 117 -27.20 8.28 1.44
CA ASN A 117 -27.35 9.65 0.91
C ASN A 117 -27.06 10.77 1.94
N ASP A 118 -26.33 10.46 3.02
CA ASP A 118 -25.89 11.45 4.00
C ASP A 118 -24.56 12.10 3.56
N THR A 119 -24.67 12.94 2.56
CA THR A 119 -23.55 13.67 1.94
C THR A 119 -22.85 14.59 2.93
N HIS A 120 -23.56 15.13 3.91
CA HIS A 120 -22.98 16.02 4.91
C HIS A 120 -22.01 15.25 5.84
N ARG A 121 -22.45 14.09 6.34
CA ARG A 121 -21.63 13.20 7.18
C ARG A 121 -20.43 12.65 6.39
N MET A 122 -20.63 12.21 5.13
CA MET A 122 -19.58 11.74 4.25
C MET A 122 -18.47 12.80 4.07
N LYS A 123 -18.83 14.03 3.71
CA LYS A 123 -17.87 15.14 3.55
C LYS A 123 -17.13 15.45 4.85
N ARG A 124 -17.86 15.49 5.98
CA ARG A 124 -17.26 15.74 7.29
C ARG A 124 -16.23 14.67 7.67
N LEU A 125 -16.55 13.38 7.47
CA LEU A 125 -15.64 12.28 7.73
C LEU A 125 -14.41 12.34 6.81
N SER A 126 -14.59 12.61 5.52
CA SER A 126 -13.49 12.75 4.56
C SER A 126 -12.54 13.89 4.94
N LEU A 127 -13.06 15.07 5.26
CA LEU A 127 -12.26 16.22 5.69
C LEU A 127 -11.52 15.94 7.01
N LEU A 128 -12.21 15.29 7.99
CA LEU A 128 -11.58 14.90 9.25
C LEU A 128 -10.42 13.93 8.99
N THR A 129 -10.62 12.93 8.14
CA THR A 129 -9.59 11.94 7.79
C THR A 129 -8.38 12.61 7.12
N CYS A 130 -8.62 13.51 6.16
CA CYS A 130 -7.54 14.26 5.52
C CYS A 130 -6.74 15.08 6.54
N LYS A 131 -7.43 15.77 7.45
CA LYS A 131 -6.79 16.59 8.49
C LYS A 131 -5.97 15.73 9.46
N LEU A 132 -6.54 14.63 9.94
CA LEU A 132 -5.83 13.72 10.84
C LEU A 132 -4.62 13.05 10.16
N SER A 133 -4.77 12.61 8.91
CA SER A 133 -3.67 12.05 8.12
C SER A 133 -2.53 13.05 7.93
N PHE A 134 -2.87 14.30 7.64
CA PHE A 134 -1.88 15.37 7.50
C PHE A 134 -1.09 15.59 8.80
N PHE A 135 -1.77 15.72 9.95
CA PHE A 135 -1.10 15.89 11.23
C PHE A 135 -0.25 14.69 11.61
N LEU A 136 -0.75 13.48 11.36
CA LEU A 136 -0.03 12.24 11.68
C LEU A 136 1.24 12.12 10.83
N ILE A 137 1.15 12.34 9.52
CA ILE A 137 2.31 12.30 8.65
C ILE A 137 3.30 13.40 9.04
N SER A 138 2.83 14.64 9.24
CA SER A 138 3.70 15.76 9.61
C SER A 138 4.45 15.50 10.91
N PHE A 139 3.78 14.91 11.91
CA PHE A 139 4.39 14.58 13.19
C PHE A 139 5.59 13.65 13.05
N PHE A 140 5.53 12.67 12.16
CA PHE A 140 6.64 11.76 11.91
C PHE A 140 7.64 12.28 10.86
N SER A 141 7.14 12.90 9.79
CA SER A 141 7.99 13.35 8.68
C SER A 141 8.93 14.49 9.07
N ILE A 142 8.49 15.45 9.89
CA ILE A 142 9.32 16.60 10.26
C ILE A 142 10.58 16.17 11.03
N PRO A 143 10.54 15.37 12.11
CA PRO A 143 11.72 14.88 12.78
C PRO A 143 12.64 14.03 11.89
N ILE A 144 12.01 13.16 11.07
CA ILE A 144 12.74 12.29 10.14
C ILE A 144 13.48 13.14 9.10
N PHE A 145 12.83 14.13 8.50
CA PHE A 145 13.45 15.04 7.54
C PHE A 145 14.65 15.77 8.13
N CYS A 146 14.53 16.30 9.36
CA CYS A 146 15.59 17.03 10.05
C CYS A 146 16.81 16.14 10.39
N LYS A 147 16.55 14.90 10.81
CA LYS A 147 17.56 13.94 11.26
C LYS A 147 17.85 12.82 10.26
N MET A 148 17.47 13.01 8.99
CA MET A 148 17.59 11.99 7.95
C MET A 148 18.98 11.33 7.88
N PRO A 149 20.12 12.05 7.87
CA PRO A 149 21.45 11.42 7.82
C PRO A 149 21.70 10.50 9.01
N TYR A 150 21.27 10.90 10.21
CA TYR A 150 21.43 10.11 11.42
C TYR A 150 20.62 8.81 11.37
N ILE A 151 19.34 8.91 10.94
CA ILE A 151 18.44 7.77 10.83
C ILE A 151 18.94 6.77 9.80
N LEU A 152 19.40 7.25 8.64
CA LEU A 152 19.95 6.39 7.60
C LEU A 152 21.23 5.69 8.05
N ASN A 153 22.14 6.38 8.75
CA ASN A 153 23.35 5.76 9.29
C ASN A 153 23.06 4.74 10.40
N LEU A 154 21.99 4.93 11.17
CA LEU A 154 21.56 3.97 12.19
C LEU A 154 20.95 2.71 11.56
N TRP A 155 20.25 2.87 10.43
CA TRP A 155 19.55 1.77 9.77
C TRP A 155 20.41 1.02 8.76
N LEU A 156 21.21 1.75 7.96
CA LEU A 156 22.11 1.18 6.96
C LEU A 156 23.56 1.28 7.44
N LYS A 157 24.29 0.19 7.30
CA LYS A 157 25.72 0.15 7.60
C LYS A 157 26.54 1.05 6.67
N ASP A 158 26.18 1.00 5.37
CA ASP A 158 26.75 1.83 4.31
C ASP A 158 25.61 2.56 3.59
N VAL A 159 25.61 3.88 3.67
CA VAL A 159 24.57 4.72 3.04
C VAL A 159 25.03 5.09 1.62
N PRO A 160 24.33 4.65 0.56
CA PRO A 160 24.68 5.01 -0.81
C PRO A 160 24.65 6.52 -1.01
N GLU A 161 25.49 7.03 -1.93
CA GLU A 161 25.41 8.43 -2.36
C GLU A 161 23.99 8.77 -2.83
N TYR A 162 23.60 10.02 -2.68
CA TYR A 162 22.28 10.56 -3.03
C TYR A 162 21.10 10.05 -2.18
N THR A 163 21.23 9.04 -1.31
CA THR A 163 20.13 8.48 -0.53
C THR A 163 19.44 9.54 0.34
N VAL A 164 20.22 10.39 1.01
CA VAL A 164 19.71 11.48 1.85
C VAL A 164 18.85 12.45 1.03
N ILE A 165 19.34 12.80 -0.17
CA ILE A 165 18.66 13.74 -1.08
C ILE A 165 17.36 13.12 -1.57
N PHE A 166 17.39 11.89 -2.05
CA PHE A 166 16.18 11.18 -2.50
C PHE A 166 15.14 11.02 -1.39
N CYS A 167 15.58 10.64 -0.18
CA CYS A 167 14.68 10.54 0.97
C CYS A 167 14.01 11.87 1.32
N ARG A 168 14.74 12.99 1.23
CA ARG A 168 14.18 14.32 1.49
C ARG A 168 13.24 14.81 0.41
N ILE A 169 13.46 14.41 -0.85
CA ILE A 169 12.58 14.81 -1.98
C ILE A 169 11.28 14.02 -1.97
N ILE A 170 11.34 12.76 -1.59
CA ILE A 170 10.19 11.84 -1.66
C ILE A 170 9.30 11.92 -0.40
N LEU A 171 9.86 12.30 0.74
CA LEU A 171 9.16 12.45 2.02
C LEU A 171 8.28 13.70 2.04
#